data_7dc04465462bb5858c6b5a00d681e21c
#
_entry.id   7dc04465462bb5858c6b5a00d681e21c
#
_cell.length_a   1.000
_cell.length_b   1.000
_cell.length_c   1.000
_cell.angle_alpha   90.00
_cell.angle_beta   90.00
_cell.angle_gamma   90.00
#
_symmetry.space_group_name_H-M   'P 1'
#
loop_
_entity.id
_entity.type
_entity.pdbx_description
1 polymer ?
#
loop_
_entity_poly.entity_id
_entity_poly.type
_entity_poly.pdbx_seq_one_letter_code
_entity_poly.pdbx_strand_id
1 'polypeptide(L)'
;GSLIYMDEDLDEAAKRVLNELTGLKNVNLMQFKAFGSKNRTKDPRDVHWLERAMQSKVERIVTIAYLSLVKIDRALNRDLDNYQASWVAMPDIKALAFDHNLIIKEAITYVRQYVEFNPSSLFDLLPRKFTASQLRTLYELVYDKQYDVRNFHKKIALMEYVVPLEEKQQGVAHRAARYYRFDKKIYNKIRR
;
A
#
# COMPACT_ATOMS: atom_id res chain seq x y z
N GLY A 1 -8.24 -6.24 -12.62
CA GLY A 1 -8.12 -5.21 -13.65
C GLY A 1 -9.35 -5.19 -14.56
N SER A 2 -9.54 -4.11 -15.28
CA SER A 2 -10.67 -3.93 -16.18
C SER A 2 -10.22 -3.07 -17.38
N LEU A 3 -11.09 -3.01 -18.40
CA LEU A 3 -10.90 -2.13 -19.55
C LEU A 3 -11.07 -0.66 -19.14
N ILE A 4 -10.46 0.22 -19.92
CA ILE A 4 -10.69 1.67 -19.85
C ILE A 4 -11.81 1.95 -20.84
N TYR A 5 -12.85 2.70 -20.42
CA TYR A 5 -13.95 3.09 -21.27
C TYR A 5 -13.60 4.33 -22.11
N MET A 6 -14.36 4.56 -23.16
CA MET A 6 -14.08 5.65 -24.12
C MET A 6 -14.37 7.04 -23.54
N ASP A 7 -15.15 7.11 -22.48
CA ASP A 7 -15.64 8.32 -21.82
C ASP A 7 -14.98 8.61 -20.47
N GLU A 8 -13.89 7.89 -20.14
CA GLU A 8 -13.17 8.07 -18.89
C GLU A 8 -11.66 8.23 -19.13
N ASP A 9 -10.98 8.97 -18.27
CA ASP A 9 -9.52 9.01 -18.22
C ASP A 9 -8.94 7.87 -17.35
N LEU A 10 -7.59 7.76 -17.34
CA LEU A 10 -6.89 6.69 -16.60
C LEU A 10 -7.15 6.72 -15.10
N ASP A 11 -7.23 7.91 -14.51
CA ASP A 11 -7.47 8.07 -13.07
C ASP A 11 -8.92 7.79 -12.70
N GLU A 12 -9.85 8.13 -13.58
CA GLU A 12 -11.28 7.80 -13.44
C GLU A 12 -11.49 6.29 -13.55
N ALA A 13 -10.89 5.66 -14.57
CA ALA A 13 -10.89 4.21 -14.74
C ALA A 13 -10.35 3.50 -13.49
N ALA A 14 -9.21 3.95 -12.96
CA ALA A 14 -8.59 3.35 -11.79
C ALA A 14 -9.50 3.44 -10.54
N LYS A 15 -10.15 4.58 -10.31
CA LYS A 15 -11.12 4.78 -9.22
C LYS A 15 -12.35 3.92 -9.39
N ARG A 16 -12.91 3.84 -10.61
CA ARG A 16 -14.05 2.99 -10.93
C ARG A 16 -13.72 1.53 -10.65
N VAL A 17 -12.62 1.01 -11.21
CA VAL A 17 -12.20 -0.38 -11.05
C VAL A 17 -11.94 -0.73 -9.58
N LEU A 18 -11.30 0.16 -8.81
CA LEU A 18 -11.13 -0.06 -7.38
C LEU A 18 -12.48 -0.20 -6.67
N ASN A 19 -13.40 0.74 -6.93
CA ASN A 19 -14.71 0.71 -6.32
C ASN A 19 -15.53 -0.54 -6.72
N GLU A 20 -15.54 -0.90 -7.99
CA GLU A 20 -16.26 -2.08 -8.49
C GLU A 20 -15.75 -3.39 -7.88
N LEU A 21 -14.44 -3.53 -7.68
CA LEU A 21 -13.83 -4.76 -7.20
C LEU A 21 -13.73 -4.85 -5.68
N THR A 22 -13.79 -3.73 -4.96
CA THR A 22 -13.50 -3.71 -3.52
C THR A 22 -14.46 -2.86 -2.70
N GLY A 23 -15.34 -2.09 -3.33
CA GLY A 23 -16.20 -1.12 -2.66
C GLY A 23 -15.48 0.12 -2.13
N LEU A 24 -14.15 0.17 -2.21
CA LEU A 24 -13.38 1.28 -1.67
C LEU A 24 -13.59 2.57 -2.46
N LYS A 25 -13.78 3.67 -1.73
CA LYS A 25 -13.95 5.03 -2.27
C LYS A 25 -13.01 5.98 -1.55
N ASN A 26 -12.74 7.12 -2.18
CA ASN A 26 -11.92 8.20 -1.60
C ASN A 26 -10.52 7.75 -1.16
N VAL A 27 -9.95 6.81 -1.87
CA VAL A 27 -8.59 6.32 -1.66
C VAL A 27 -7.66 7.04 -2.63
N ASN A 28 -6.52 7.50 -2.14
CA ASN A 28 -5.50 8.12 -2.98
C ASN A 28 -4.81 7.06 -3.82
N LEU A 29 -5.02 7.07 -5.13
CA LEU A 29 -4.39 6.19 -6.09
C LEU A 29 -3.19 6.87 -6.74
N MET A 30 -2.09 6.15 -6.83
CA MET A 30 -0.86 6.60 -7.48
C MET A 30 -0.56 5.68 -8.66
N GLN A 31 -0.54 6.23 -9.87
CA GLN A 31 -0.02 5.50 -11.02
C GLN A 31 1.49 5.30 -10.82
N PHE A 32 1.97 4.06 -10.90
CA PHE A 32 3.39 3.83 -10.66
C PHE A 32 4.13 3.22 -11.85
N LYS A 33 3.49 2.41 -12.68
CA LYS A 33 4.16 1.78 -13.82
C LYS A 33 3.17 1.28 -14.87
N ALA A 34 3.62 1.31 -16.15
CA ALA A 34 2.96 0.62 -17.25
C ALA A 34 3.67 -0.71 -17.53
N PHE A 35 2.90 -1.78 -17.69
CA PHE A 35 3.37 -3.12 -18.01
C PHE A 35 2.93 -3.48 -19.42
N GLY A 36 3.87 -3.50 -20.35
CA GLY A 36 3.59 -3.73 -21.76
C GLY A 36 4.58 -4.73 -22.41
N SER A 37 5.16 -5.66 -21.65
CA SER A 37 6.03 -6.68 -22.20
C SER A 37 5.29 -7.53 -23.24
N LYS A 38 5.94 -7.81 -24.37
CA LYS A 38 5.37 -8.68 -25.42
C LYS A 38 5.10 -10.11 -24.94
N ASN A 39 5.65 -10.49 -23.81
CA ASN A 39 5.58 -11.84 -23.26
C ASN A 39 4.59 -12.02 -22.12
N ARG A 40 3.91 -10.96 -21.69
CA ARG A 40 3.01 -11.02 -20.52
C ARG A 40 1.74 -11.84 -20.75
N THR A 41 1.35 -12.07 -21.98
CA THR A 41 0.19 -12.86 -22.40
C THR A 41 0.61 -14.14 -23.12
N LYS A 42 1.68 -14.80 -22.66
CA LYS A 42 2.18 -16.03 -23.30
C LYS A 42 1.52 -17.30 -22.81
N ASP A 43 0.95 -17.32 -21.61
CA ASP A 43 0.24 -18.50 -21.11
C ASP A 43 -1.06 -18.65 -21.90
N PRO A 44 -1.28 -19.75 -22.63
CA PRO A 44 -2.50 -19.95 -23.42
C PRO A 44 -3.76 -19.91 -22.54
N ARG A 45 -3.68 -20.29 -21.26
CA ARG A 45 -4.82 -20.26 -20.33
C ARG A 45 -5.25 -18.83 -20.04
N ASP A 46 -4.26 -17.94 -19.83
CA ASP A 46 -4.51 -16.53 -19.57
C ASP A 46 -5.09 -15.84 -20.80
N VAL A 47 -4.57 -16.14 -22.00
CA VAL A 47 -5.06 -15.61 -23.28
C VAL A 47 -6.52 -16.07 -23.49
N HIS A 48 -6.79 -17.36 -23.35
CA HIS A 48 -8.14 -17.90 -23.54
C HIS A 48 -9.15 -17.29 -22.56
N TRP A 49 -8.76 -17.10 -21.29
CA TRP A 49 -9.61 -16.43 -20.31
C TRP A 49 -9.94 -14.98 -20.72
N LEU A 50 -8.91 -14.23 -21.19
CA LEU A 50 -9.09 -12.86 -21.65
C LEU A 50 -10.00 -12.76 -22.87
N GLU A 51 -9.78 -13.60 -23.88
CA GLU A 51 -10.59 -13.62 -25.11
C GLU A 51 -12.06 -13.93 -24.83
N ARG A 52 -12.31 -14.83 -23.87
CA ARG A 52 -13.66 -15.10 -23.38
C ARG A 52 -14.27 -13.91 -22.64
N ALA A 53 -13.51 -13.26 -21.77
CA ALA A 53 -13.97 -12.11 -21.00
C ALA A 53 -14.24 -10.89 -21.88
N MET A 54 -13.42 -10.69 -22.92
CA MET A 54 -13.53 -9.56 -23.85
C MET A 54 -14.39 -9.85 -25.09
N GLN A 55 -14.78 -11.10 -25.31
CA GLN A 55 -15.51 -11.56 -26.49
C GLN A 55 -14.81 -11.15 -27.81
N SER A 56 -13.49 -11.05 -27.80
CA SER A 56 -12.68 -10.66 -28.94
C SER A 56 -11.28 -11.27 -28.86
N LYS A 57 -10.59 -11.39 -29.99
CA LYS A 57 -9.18 -11.77 -30.00
C LYS A 57 -8.32 -10.73 -29.31
N VAL A 58 -7.38 -11.19 -28.49
CA VAL A 58 -6.46 -10.35 -27.75
C VAL A 58 -5.03 -10.59 -28.25
N GLU A 59 -4.49 -9.64 -28.99
CA GLU A 59 -3.12 -9.71 -29.49
C GLU A 59 -2.10 -9.22 -28.48
N ARG A 60 -2.41 -8.11 -27.80
CA ARG A 60 -1.48 -7.47 -26.86
C ARG A 60 -2.24 -6.67 -25.79
N ILE A 61 -1.76 -6.78 -24.58
CA ILE A 61 -2.30 -6.00 -23.44
C ILE A 61 -1.20 -5.13 -22.85
N VAL A 62 -1.58 -3.88 -22.59
CA VAL A 62 -0.82 -2.97 -21.76
C VAL A 62 -1.64 -2.70 -20.50
N THR A 63 -1.03 -2.89 -19.34
CA THR A 63 -1.64 -2.59 -18.05
C THR A 63 -1.01 -1.35 -17.45
N ILE A 64 -1.83 -0.37 -17.11
CA ILE A 64 -1.42 0.76 -16.29
C ILE A 64 -1.71 0.39 -14.84
N ALA A 65 -0.67 0.32 -14.03
CA ALA A 65 -0.78 -0.12 -12.64
C ALA A 65 -0.85 1.07 -11.69
N TYR A 66 -1.82 1.00 -10.79
CA TYR A 66 -2.03 1.94 -9.70
C TYR A 66 -1.83 1.24 -8.36
N LEU A 67 -1.35 1.98 -7.39
CA LEU A 67 -1.26 1.52 -6.01
C LEU A 67 -1.82 2.57 -5.06
N SER A 68 -2.20 2.11 -3.88
CA SER A 68 -2.57 2.97 -2.76
C SER A 68 -2.00 2.43 -1.46
N LEU A 69 -1.61 3.33 -0.58
CA LEU A 69 -1.26 3.01 0.80
C LEU A 69 -2.44 3.42 1.69
N VAL A 70 -3.06 2.44 2.32
CA VAL A 70 -4.22 2.66 3.18
C VAL A 70 -4.01 2.03 4.54
N LYS A 71 -4.57 2.66 5.56
CA LYS A 71 -4.63 2.08 6.90
C LYS A 71 -5.82 1.12 6.96
N ILE A 72 -5.56 -0.13 7.31
CA ILE A 72 -6.62 -1.12 7.48
C ILE A 72 -7.34 -0.84 8.80
N ASP A 73 -8.62 -0.56 8.75
CA ASP A 73 -9.50 -0.40 9.89
C ASP A 73 -10.78 -1.22 9.74
N ARG A 74 -11.67 -1.16 10.76
CA ARG A 74 -12.91 -1.95 10.74
C ARG A 74 -13.90 -1.52 9.66
N ALA A 75 -13.90 -0.23 9.28
CA ALA A 75 -14.79 0.27 8.23
C ALA A 75 -14.33 -0.28 6.87
N LEU A 76 -13.03 -0.18 6.59
CA LEU A 76 -12.44 -0.69 5.38
C LEU A 76 -12.66 -2.21 5.19
N ASN A 77 -12.54 -2.99 6.28
CA ASN A 77 -12.76 -4.43 6.22
C ASN A 77 -14.22 -4.78 5.87
N ARG A 78 -15.20 -4.08 6.44
CA ARG A 78 -16.63 -4.30 6.12
C ARG A 78 -16.97 -4.00 4.67
N ASP A 79 -16.33 -2.99 4.09
CA ASP A 79 -16.53 -2.67 2.68
C ASP A 79 -16.02 -3.82 1.80
N LEU A 80 -14.84 -4.37 2.09
CA LEU A 80 -14.27 -5.49 1.35
C LEU A 80 -15.10 -6.78 1.41
N ASP A 81 -15.67 -7.12 2.56
CA ASP A 81 -16.49 -8.33 2.76
C ASP A 81 -17.67 -8.40 1.78
N ASN A 82 -18.28 -7.25 1.47
CA ASN A 82 -19.40 -7.17 0.52
C ASN A 82 -18.98 -7.45 -0.95
N TYR A 83 -17.68 -7.35 -1.25
CA TYR A 83 -17.14 -7.49 -2.61
C TYR A 83 -16.28 -8.76 -2.79
N GLN A 84 -16.34 -9.71 -1.84
CA GLN A 84 -15.51 -10.91 -1.85
C GLN A 84 -14.00 -10.57 -1.97
N ALA A 85 -13.60 -9.41 -1.51
CA ALA A 85 -12.22 -8.96 -1.48
C ALA A 85 -11.63 -9.16 -0.07
N SER A 86 -10.36 -9.48 0.01
CA SER A 86 -9.69 -9.73 1.29
C SER A 86 -8.26 -9.19 1.30
N TRP A 87 -7.80 -8.85 2.49
CA TRP A 87 -6.40 -8.54 2.71
C TRP A 87 -5.59 -9.82 2.76
N VAL A 88 -4.52 -9.87 1.99
CA VAL A 88 -3.58 -11.00 1.98
C VAL A 88 -2.22 -10.50 2.43
N ALA A 89 -1.62 -11.16 3.42
CA ALA A 89 -0.27 -10.85 3.83
C ALA A 89 0.73 -11.17 2.70
N MET A 90 1.74 -10.33 2.54
CA MET A 90 2.71 -10.48 1.45
C MET A 90 3.35 -11.87 1.34
N PRO A 91 3.76 -12.53 2.45
CA PRO A 91 4.31 -13.89 2.41
C PRO A 91 3.31 -14.95 1.93
N ASP A 92 2.01 -14.68 2.06
CA ASP A 92 0.94 -15.64 1.74
C ASP A 92 0.46 -15.53 0.28
N ILE A 93 0.99 -14.57 -0.49
CA ILE A 93 0.64 -14.38 -1.89
C ILE A 93 1.17 -15.56 -2.71
N LYS A 94 0.24 -16.33 -3.26
CA LYS A 94 0.54 -17.47 -4.15
C LYS A 94 0.82 -17.00 -5.58
N ALA A 95 1.04 -17.96 -6.48
CA ALA A 95 1.12 -17.68 -7.90
C ALA A 95 -0.23 -17.10 -8.41
N LEU A 96 -0.14 -15.95 -9.04
CA LEU A 96 -1.26 -15.23 -9.63
C LEU A 96 -1.24 -15.39 -11.16
N ALA A 97 -2.38 -15.17 -11.78
CA ALA A 97 -2.50 -15.14 -13.23
C ALA A 97 -1.62 -14.05 -13.86
N PHE A 98 -1.23 -14.24 -15.09
CA PHE A 98 -0.40 -13.32 -15.86
C PHE A 98 0.94 -13.01 -15.18
N ASP A 99 1.33 -11.75 -15.24
CA ASP A 99 2.49 -11.20 -14.57
C ASP A 99 2.15 -10.45 -13.26
N HIS A 100 1.02 -10.78 -12.62
CA HIS A 100 0.56 -10.05 -11.43
C HIS A 100 1.54 -10.15 -10.25
N ASN A 101 2.25 -11.26 -10.08
CA ASN A 101 3.31 -11.35 -9.06
C ASN A 101 4.46 -10.36 -9.35
N LEU A 102 4.79 -10.12 -10.63
CA LEU A 102 5.77 -9.11 -11.02
C LEU A 102 5.24 -7.70 -10.71
N ILE A 103 3.98 -7.42 -11.03
CA ILE A 103 3.33 -6.13 -10.72
C ILE A 103 3.42 -5.83 -9.23
N ILE A 104 3.11 -6.80 -8.36
CA ILE A 104 3.19 -6.65 -6.90
C ILE A 104 4.63 -6.38 -6.45
N LYS A 105 5.60 -7.13 -6.97
CA LYS A 105 7.03 -6.93 -6.66
C LYS A 105 7.50 -5.52 -7.02
N GLU A 106 7.12 -5.05 -8.18
CA GLU A 106 7.45 -3.69 -8.65
C GLU A 106 6.75 -2.61 -7.80
N ALA A 107 5.49 -2.86 -7.39
CA ALA A 107 4.76 -1.96 -6.50
C ALA A 107 5.48 -1.80 -5.15
N ILE A 108 5.98 -2.89 -4.56
CA ILE A 108 6.75 -2.83 -3.30
C ILE A 108 8.03 -2.03 -3.49
N THR A 109 8.75 -2.26 -4.59
CA THR A 109 9.95 -1.49 -4.92
C THR A 109 9.64 -0.01 -5.04
N TYR A 110 8.55 0.33 -5.72
CA TYR A 110 8.08 1.71 -5.85
C TYR A 110 7.71 2.32 -4.50
N VAL A 111 7.00 1.61 -3.63
CA VAL A 111 6.64 2.08 -2.28
C VAL A 111 7.89 2.42 -1.47
N ARG A 112 8.92 1.57 -1.52
CA ARG A 112 10.19 1.83 -0.81
C ARG A 112 10.83 3.13 -1.27
N GLN A 113 10.95 3.33 -2.58
CA GLN A 113 11.46 4.57 -3.17
C GLN A 113 10.59 5.77 -2.82
N TYR A 114 9.26 5.64 -2.96
CA TYR A 114 8.32 6.72 -2.64
C TYR A 114 8.46 7.19 -1.20
N VAL A 115 8.60 6.27 -0.25
CA VAL A 115 8.78 6.57 1.17
C VAL A 115 10.15 7.22 1.46
N GLU A 116 11.19 6.86 0.75
CA GLU A 116 12.51 7.53 0.87
C GLU A 116 12.41 9.02 0.51
N PHE A 117 11.68 9.34 -0.55
CA PHE A 117 11.45 10.73 -0.96
C PHE A 117 10.36 11.43 -0.13
N ASN A 118 9.40 10.68 0.40
CA ASN A 118 8.26 11.18 1.15
C ASN A 118 8.08 10.46 2.51
N PRO A 119 9.03 10.57 3.45
CA PRO A 119 8.98 9.83 4.71
C PRO A 119 7.74 10.13 5.56
N SER A 120 7.11 11.31 5.37
CA SER A 120 5.87 11.67 6.06
C SER A 120 4.70 10.77 5.71
N SER A 121 4.69 10.15 4.53
CA SER A 121 3.61 9.25 4.10
C SER A 121 3.48 8.00 4.97
N LEU A 122 4.55 7.56 5.63
CA LEU A 122 4.49 6.47 6.60
C LEU A 122 3.62 6.79 7.81
N PHE A 123 3.62 8.04 8.25
CA PHE A 123 2.86 8.46 9.44
C PHE A 123 1.36 8.50 9.18
N ASP A 124 0.94 8.63 7.92
CA ASP A 124 -0.47 8.56 7.54
C ASP A 124 -1.05 7.14 7.72
N LEU A 125 -0.18 6.12 7.73
CA LEU A 125 -0.55 4.71 7.99
C LEU A 125 -0.63 4.38 9.49
N LEU A 126 -0.18 5.27 10.35
CA LEU A 126 -0.21 5.09 11.80
C LEU A 126 -1.43 5.75 12.44
N PRO A 127 -1.85 5.31 13.63
CA PRO A 127 -2.79 6.07 14.46
C PRO A 127 -2.24 7.46 14.76
N ARG A 128 -3.12 8.43 15.06
CA ARG A 128 -2.69 9.78 15.48
C ARG A 128 -1.71 9.77 16.67
N LYS A 129 -1.88 8.79 17.57
CA LYS A 129 -0.97 8.47 18.67
C LYS A 129 -0.50 7.04 18.46
N PHE A 130 0.80 6.82 18.40
CA PHE A 130 1.40 5.52 18.14
C PHE A 130 2.54 5.24 19.10
N THR A 131 2.88 3.97 19.27
CA THR A 131 4.04 3.53 20.06
C THR A 131 5.29 3.39 19.19
N ALA A 132 6.46 3.38 19.83
CA ALA A 132 7.70 3.08 19.13
C ALA A 132 7.69 1.71 18.44
N SER A 133 7.00 0.72 19.02
CA SER A 133 6.83 -0.60 18.42
C SER A 133 6.03 -0.54 17.12
N GLN A 134 4.90 0.19 17.09
CA GLN A 134 4.09 0.35 15.90
C GLN A 134 4.88 1.03 14.77
N LEU A 135 5.63 2.08 15.09
CA LEU A 135 6.48 2.75 14.10
C LEU A 135 7.60 1.82 13.61
N ARG A 136 8.24 1.05 14.51
CA ARG A 136 9.27 0.07 14.15
C ARG A 136 8.72 -0.99 13.20
N THR A 137 7.58 -1.61 13.54
CA THR A 137 6.93 -2.62 12.68
C THR A 137 6.64 -2.06 11.29
N LEU A 138 6.17 -0.82 11.19
CA LEU A 138 5.93 -0.18 9.90
C LEU A 138 7.22 0.00 9.08
N TYR A 139 8.30 0.42 9.73
CA TYR A 139 9.62 0.50 9.10
C TYR A 139 10.13 -0.88 8.65
N GLU A 140 9.98 -1.90 9.49
CA GLU A 140 10.37 -3.27 9.17
C GLU A 140 9.62 -3.80 7.94
N LEU A 141 8.32 -3.55 7.87
CA LEU A 141 7.49 -3.96 6.72
C LEU A 141 7.89 -3.24 5.42
N VAL A 142 8.06 -1.94 5.46
CA VAL A 142 8.36 -1.16 4.26
C VAL A 142 9.76 -1.44 3.74
N TYR A 143 10.75 -1.50 4.63
CA TYR A 143 12.16 -1.68 4.24
C TYR A 143 12.60 -3.14 4.19
N ASP A 144 11.72 -4.09 4.54
CA ASP A 144 12.03 -5.54 4.61
C ASP A 144 13.29 -5.81 5.42
N LYS A 145 13.36 -5.19 6.58
CA LYS A 145 14.56 -5.20 7.44
C LYS A 145 14.17 -5.22 8.90
N GLN A 146 14.75 -6.14 9.66
CA GLN A 146 14.60 -6.17 11.11
C GLN A 146 15.41 -5.04 11.76
N TYR A 147 14.78 -4.36 12.72
CA TYR A 147 15.41 -3.31 13.51
C TYR A 147 15.54 -3.76 14.97
N ASP A 148 16.77 -3.70 15.49
CA ASP A 148 17.00 -3.84 16.93
C ASP A 148 16.24 -2.76 17.71
N VAL A 149 15.59 -3.15 18.80
CA VAL A 149 14.71 -2.28 19.60
C VAL A 149 15.46 -1.04 20.12
N ARG A 150 16.65 -1.23 20.66
CA ARG A 150 17.45 -0.13 21.26
C ARG A 150 17.92 0.85 20.19
N ASN A 151 18.40 0.32 19.06
CA ASN A 151 18.85 1.15 17.94
C ASN A 151 17.68 1.90 17.29
N PHE A 152 16.51 1.28 17.24
CA PHE A 152 15.31 1.95 16.74
C PHE A 152 14.85 3.08 17.67
N HIS A 153 14.93 2.92 18.97
CA HIS A 153 14.67 4.00 19.92
C HIS A 153 15.66 5.16 19.75
N LYS A 154 16.95 4.90 19.52
CA LYS A 154 17.91 5.95 19.17
C LYS A 154 17.54 6.67 17.88
N LYS A 155 17.10 5.92 16.86
CA LYS A 155 16.61 6.49 15.59
C LYS A 155 15.41 7.41 15.82
N ILE A 156 14.43 7.00 16.62
CA ILE A 156 13.26 7.84 16.96
C ILE A 156 13.70 9.11 17.66
N ALA A 157 14.66 9.06 18.59
CA ALA A 157 15.15 10.22 19.31
C ALA A 157 15.80 11.28 18.40
N LEU A 158 16.28 10.89 17.22
CA LEU A 158 16.82 11.80 16.21
C LEU A 158 15.72 12.37 15.28
N MET A 159 14.49 11.86 15.36
CA MET A 159 13.36 12.35 14.57
C MET A 159 12.62 13.44 15.34
N GLU A 160 13.07 14.69 15.26
CA GLU A 160 12.46 15.82 15.99
C GLU A 160 10.95 15.95 15.74
N TYR A 161 10.46 15.51 14.57
CA TYR A 161 9.05 15.49 14.21
C TYR A 161 8.25 14.32 14.79
N VAL A 162 8.90 13.39 15.51
CA VAL A 162 8.27 12.32 16.28
C VAL A 162 8.26 12.72 17.76
N VAL A 163 7.21 13.44 18.13
CA VAL A 163 7.11 14.09 19.44
C VAL A 163 6.58 13.10 20.48
N PRO A 164 7.31 12.86 21.59
CA PRO A 164 6.82 12.01 22.68
C PRO A 164 5.66 12.69 23.41
N LEU A 165 4.69 11.89 23.85
CA LEU A 165 3.56 12.32 24.67
C LEU A 165 3.77 11.89 26.13
N GLU A 166 3.17 12.59 27.07
CA GLU A 166 3.13 12.17 28.49
C GLU A 166 2.26 10.92 28.70
N GLU A 167 1.37 10.65 27.75
CA GLU A 167 0.46 9.50 27.78
C GLU A 167 1.21 8.18 27.50
N LYS A 168 0.78 7.15 28.23
CA LYS A 168 1.25 5.76 28.07
C LYS A 168 0.05 4.84 27.81
N GLN A 169 0.34 3.66 27.27
CA GLN A 169 -0.66 2.61 27.11
C GLN A 169 -1.32 2.27 28.45
N GLN A 170 -2.61 2.01 28.42
CA GLN A 170 -3.39 1.56 29.58
C GLN A 170 -3.94 0.14 29.33
N GLY A 171 -4.18 -0.61 30.43
CA GLY A 171 -4.78 -1.94 30.32
C GLY A 171 -3.90 -3.02 29.69
N VAL A 172 -2.56 -2.85 29.69
CA VAL A 172 -1.61 -3.83 29.13
C VAL A 172 -0.92 -4.61 30.26
N ALA A 173 -0.70 -5.92 30.04
CA ALA A 173 -0.07 -6.82 31.01
C ALA A 173 1.45 -6.61 31.14
N HIS A 174 2.06 -5.87 30.23
CA HIS A 174 3.51 -5.57 30.18
C HIS A 174 3.74 -4.09 30.49
N ARG A 175 5.02 -3.68 30.57
CA ARG A 175 5.41 -2.27 30.80
C ARG A 175 4.75 -1.37 29.75
N ALA A 176 3.92 -0.43 30.23
CA ALA A 176 3.17 0.49 29.39
C ALA A 176 4.11 1.33 28.49
N ALA A 177 3.94 1.21 27.19
CA ALA A 177 4.71 1.97 26.22
C ALA A 177 4.25 3.43 26.16
N ARG A 178 5.21 4.34 25.99
CA ARG A 178 4.94 5.78 25.74
C ARG A 178 4.34 5.93 24.35
N TYR A 179 3.39 6.86 24.23
CA TYR A 179 2.88 7.28 22.93
C TYR A 179 3.71 8.41 22.32
N TYR A 180 3.69 8.47 21.01
CA TYR A 180 4.26 9.50 20.17
C TYR A 180 3.21 10.04 19.19
N ARG A 181 3.43 11.24 18.68
CA ARG A 181 2.67 11.78 17.56
C ARG A 181 3.62 12.30 16.47
N PHE A 182 3.17 12.29 15.24
CA PHE A 182 3.86 12.96 14.14
C PHE A 182 3.49 14.44 14.13
N ASP A 183 4.49 15.32 14.10
CA ASP A 183 4.29 16.77 13.99
C ASP A 183 4.68 17.25 12.58
N LYS A 184 3.67 17.44 11.74
CA LYS A 184 3.83 17.87 10.35
C LYS A 184 4.46 19.28 10.23
N LYS A 185 4.25 20.15 11.22
CA LYS A 185 4.82 21.51 11.20
C LYS A 185 6.33 21.45 11.41
N ILE A 186 6.79 20.69 12.40
CA ILE A 186 8.22 20.46 12.64
C ILE A 186 8.84 19.78 11.40
N TYR A 187 8.23 18.73 10.89
CA TYR A 187 8.71 18.02 9.72
C TYR A 187 8.92 18.95 8.51
N ASN A 188 7.92 19.77 8.19
CA ASN A 188 8.00 20.70 7.06
C ASN A 188 9.05 21.82 7.27
N LYS A 189 9.34 22.20 8.53
CA LYS A 189 10.36 23.19 8.85
C LYS A 189 11.79 22.64 8.65
N ILE A 190 12.01 21.37 8.97
CA ILE A 190 13.32 20.71 8.84
C ILE A 190 13.65 20.42 7.36
N ARG A 191 12.65 20.25 6.52
CA ARG A 191 12.81 19.89 5.10
C ARG A 191 12.94 21.10 4.15
N ARG A 192 12.81 22.29 4.67
CA ARG A 192 13.09 23.53 3.94
C ARG A 192 14.56 23.89 4.01
#